data_41c735744015b75d0101c8b2711b4053
#
_entry.id   41c735744015b75d0101c8b2711b4053
#
_cell.length_a   1.000
_cell.length_b   1.000
_cell.length_c   1.000
_cell.angle_alpha   90.00
_cell.angle_beta   90.00
_cell.angle_gamma   90.00
#
_symmetry.space_group_name_H-M   'P 1'
#
loop_
_entity.id
_entity.type
_entity.pdbx_description
1 polymer ?
#
loop_
_entity_poly.entity_id
_entity_poly.type
_entity_poly.pdbx_seq_one_letter_code
_entity_poly.pdbx_strand_id
1 'polypeptide(L)'
;RAPEGVERLFRSATIGLAANFAALELARTIAGNDEAGLDWKIVGLDLKTRASRDHMVRLAPNCPVCGEHDDPVKTLERAMAPVSLQARPVLAQTDGGWRVSPAADVVKRLERYVSPITGLIADLEDASLQDGLPVFQAKQANPIATTPRQNRLIGRPGAAAGKGQGEIQAKASCLAEAMERYLCGYTGREPRRRATSAQLDAAAPHPYSYLNYSERQYDSRGAWNKTHDGFNWIGERFDEGRAIEWTPAWSLTHGALRWLPTRYCYFGYADPKVASEGDDNAFCAADSNGCASGSTLEEAILQGFLELVERDACALWWYNRVRRPAFDLDACDDPFVRRVRAHYRGRGRGVHVLDLTTDIGI
;
A
#
# COMPACT_ATOMS: atom_id res chain seq x y z
N ARG A 1 5.05 -37.08 -19.52
CA ARG A 1 4.07 -37.49 -18.48
C ARG A 1 4.66 -38.69 -17.78
N ALA A 2 4.67 -38.73 -16.43
CA ALA A 2 5.09 -39.91 -15.69
C ALA A 2 4.10 -41.08 -15.93
N PRO A 3 4.56 -42.35 -15.93
CA PRO A 3 3.67 -43.48 -16.04
C PRO A 3 2.63 -43.47 -14.91
N GLU A 4 1.40 -43.87 -15.20
CA GLU A 4 0.24 -43.78 -14.29
C GLU A 4 0.46 -44.49 -12.92
N GLY A 5 1.26 -45.57 -12.90
CA GLY A 5 1.65 -46.27 -11.67
C GLY A 5 2.60 -45.46 -10.77
N VAL A 6 3.51 -44.65 -11.34
CA VAL A 6 4.43 -43.76 -10.60
C VAL A 6 3.66 -42.62 -10.00
N GLU A 7 2.68 -42.06 -10.70
CA GLU A 7 1.82 -41.00 -10.20
C GLU A 7 0.98 -41.47 -9.00
N ARG A 8 0.43 -42.67 -9.02
CA ARG A 8 -0.28 -43.30 -7.89
C ARG A 8 0.62 -43.48 -6.66
N LEU A 9 1.82 -44.04 -6.85
CA LEU A 9 2.78 -44.23 -5.75
C LEU A 9 3.20 -42.89 -5.13
N PHE A 10 3.45 -41.88 -5.95
CA PHE A 10 3.78 -40.54 -5.48
C PHE A 10 2.66 -39.92 -4.63
N ARG A 11 1.41 -40.02 -5.10
CA ARG A 11 0.23 -39.53 -4.34
C ARG A 11 0.07 -40.28 -3.01
N SER A 12 0.19 -41.60 -3.01
CA SER A 12 0.08 -42.40 -1.79
C SER A 12 1.17 -42.04 -0.77
N ALA A 13 2.41 -41.91 -1.21
CA ALA A 13 3.54 -41.54 -0.35
C ALA A 13 3.37 -40.12 0.21
N THR A 14 2.88 -39.18 -0.60
CA THR A 14 2.62 -37.83 -0.18
C THR A 14 1.51 -37.73 0.86
N ILE A 15 0.42 -38.48 0.67
CA ILE A 15 -0.68 -38.54 1.64
C ILE A 15 -0.19 -39.16 2.96
N GLY A 16 0.57 -40.26 2.88
CA GLY A 16 1.15 -40.92 4.05
C GLY A 16 2.08 -39.97 4.84
N LEU A 17 2.92 -39.21 4.14
CA LEU A 17 3.79 -38.21 4.78
C LEU A 17 2.98 -37.12 5.49
N ALA A 18 1.97 -36.58 4.84
CA ALA A 18 1.11 -35.53 5.41
C ALA A 18 0.32 -36.09 6.64
N ALA A 19 -0.21 -37.29 6.56
CA ALA A 19 -0.94 -37.95 7.66
C ALA A 19 -0.04 -38.20 8.89
N ASN A 20 1.17 -38.72 8.67
CA ASN A 20 2.13 -38.94 9.75
C ASN A 20 2.62 -37.64 10.37
N PHE A 21 2.84 -36.60 9.56
CA PHE A 21 3.18 -35.27 10.07
C PHE A 21 2.06 -34.68 10.94
N ALA A 22 0.80 -34.74 10.46
CA ALA A 22 -0.36 -34.30 11.23
C ALA A 22 -0.54 -35.06 12.55
N ALA A 23 -0.34 -36.40 12.53
CA ALA A 23 -0.38 -37.22 13.73
C ALA A 23 0.71 -36.84 14.74
N LEU A 24 1.92 -36.55 14.28
CA LEU A 24 3.02 -36.08 15.13
C LEU A 24 2.70 -34.74 15.80
N GLU A 25 2.18 -33.76 15.03
CA GLU A 25 1.82 -32.46 15.56
C GLU A 25 0.64 -32.54 16.54
N LEU A 26 -0.35 -33.39 16.25
CA LEU A 26 -1.44 -33.67 17.20
C LEU A 26 -0.91 -34.28 18.50
N ALA A 27 0.01 -35.23 18.43
CA ALA A 27 0.64 -35.82 19.61
C ALA A 27 1.42 -34.78 20.44
N ARG A 28 2.13 -33.87 19.79
CA ARG A 28 2.83 -32.75 20.46
C ARG A 28 1.85 -31.84 21.19
N THR A 29 0.76 -31.45 20.53
CA THR A 29 -0.28 -30.62 21.14
C THR A 29 -0.91 -31.31 22.35
N ILE A 30 -1.24 -32.59 22.26
CA ILE A 30 -1.80 -33.39 23.37
C ILE A 30 -0.79 -33.50 24.53
N ALA A 31 0.49 -33.59 24.23
CA ALA A 31 1.55 -33.66 25.22
C ALA A 31 1.87 -32.29 25.89
N GLY A 32 1.18 -31.22 25.49
CA GLY A 32 1.41 -29.87 26.04
C GLY A 32 2.75 -29.25 25.58
N ASN A 33 3.32 -29.70 24.48
CA ASN A 33 4.59 -29.22 23.95
C ASN A 33 4.33 -28.16 22.86
N ASP A 34 3.74 -27.03 23.28
CA ASP A 34 3.19 -26.01 22.37
C ASP A 34 4.22 -25.03 21.78
N GLU A 35 5.52 -25.10 22.19
CA GLU A 35 6.54 -24.17 21.72
C GLU A 35 6.77 -24.17 20.20
N ALA A 36 6.34 -25.22 19.50
CA ALA A 36 6.43 -25.38 18.05
C ALA A 36 5.08 -25.65 17.37
N GLY A 37 3.98 -25.37 18.05
CA GLY A 37 2.62 -25.73 17.61
C GLY A 37 2.25 -25.18 16.22
N LEU A 38 1.29 -25.85 15.57
CA LEU A 38 0.70 -25.45 14.30
C LEU A 38 -0.28 -24.27 14.43
N ASP A 39 -0.45 -23.73 15.62
CA ASP A 39 -1.37 -22.62 15.86
C ASP A 39 -1.09 -21.47 14.91
N TRP A 40 -2.09 -21.15 14.10
CA TRP A 40 -2.00 -20.10 13.09
C TRP A 40 -0.90 -20.30 12.04
N LYS A 41 -0.55 -21.54 11.72
CA LYS A 41 0.45 -21.87 10.71
C LYS A 41 -0.04 -22.92 9.69
N ILE A 42 0.44 -22.81 8.48
CA ILE A 42 0.44 -23.87 7.49
C ILE A 42 1.89 -24.28 7.25
N VAL A 43 2.21 -25.55 7.41
CA VAL A 43 3.54 -26.05 7.08
C VAL A 43 3.56 -26.51 5.62
N GLY A 44 4.37 -25.82 4.82
CA GLY A 44 4.67 -26.22 3.46
C GLY A 44 5.88 -27.16 3.42
N LEU A 45 5.73 -28.31 2.79
CA LEU A 45 6.83 -29.25 2.52
C LEU A 45 7.13 -29.25 1.03
N ASP A 46 8.27 -28.72 0.63
CA ASP A 46 8.75 -28.83 -0.74
C ASP A 46 9.42 -30.20 -0.94
N LEU A 47 8.73 -31.10 -1.61
CA LEU A 47 9.22 -32.47 -1.83
C LEU A 47 10.41 -32.51 -2.80
N LYS A 48 10.63 -31.50 -3.60
CA LYS A 48 11.77 -31.41 -4.52
C LYS A 48 13.05 -31.04 -3.79
N THR A 49 13.00 -30.02 -2.96
CA THR A 49 14.14 -29.51 -2.18
C THR A 49 14.24 -30.17 -0.81
N ARG A 50 13.17 -30.84 -0.34
CA ARG A 50 13.01 -31.39 1.01
C ARG A 50 13.04 -30.32 2.12
N ALA A 51 12.82 -29.06 1.76
CA ALA A 51 12.71 -27.97 2.70
C ALA A 51 11.30 -27.88 3.29
N SER A 52 11.22 -27.53 4.56
CA SER A 52 9.96 -27.13 5.19
C SER A 52 9.94 -25.63 5.43
N ARG A 53 8.76 -25.01 5.31
CA ARG A 53 8.56 -23.59 5.59
C ARG A 53 7.23 -23.40 6.30
N ASP A 54 7.24 -22.60 7.37
CA ASP A 54 6.04 -22.17 8.07
C ASP A 54 5.44 -20.95 7.37
N HIS A 55 4.13 -21.03 7.13
CA HIS A 55 3.34 -19.93 6.56
C HIS A 55 2.33 -19.49 7.62
N MET A 56 2.47 -18.26 8.12
CA MET A 56 1.58 -17.74 9.16
C MET A 56 0.17 -17.51 8.59
N VAL A 57 -0.82 -18.14 9.18
CA VAL A 57 -2.23 -17.88 8.90
C VAL A 57 -2.67 -16.65 9.66
N ARG A 58 -3.44 -15.80 9.01
CA ARG A 58 -3.99 -14.59 9.61
C ARG A 58 -5.49 -14.60 9.55
N LEU A 59 -6.09 -13.99 10.54
CA LEU A 59 -7.51 -13.68 10.53
C LEU A 59 -7.79 -12.77 9.34
N ALA A 60 -8.59 -13.24 8.39
CA ALA A 60 -9.11 -12.36 7.35
C ALA A 60 -10.22 -11.50 7.96
N PRO A 61 -10.14 -10.18 7.91
CA PRO A 61 -11.15 -9.30 8.50
C PRO A 61 -12.58 -9.63 8.07
N ASN A 62 -12.76 -10.07 6.83
CA ASN A 62 -14.06 -10.40 6.25
C ASN A 62 -14.43 -11.89 6.37
N CYS A 63 -13.66 -12.69 7.11
CA CYS A 63 -14.00 -14.09 7.29
C CYS A 63 -15.27 -14.25 8.17
N PRO A 64 -16.32 -14.93 7.68
CA PRO A 64 -17.53 -15.10 8.48
C PRO A 64 -17.36 -16.02 9.69
N VAL A 65 -16.23 -16.77 9.75
CA VAL A 65 -15.96 -17.74 10.82
C VAL A 65 -14.98 -17.19 11.85
N CYS A 66 -13.89 -16.56 11.40
CA CYS A 66 -12.79 -16.16 12.28
C CYS A 66 -12.46 -14.65 12.19
N GLY A 67 -13.17 -13.88 11.37
CA GLY A 67 -12.98 -12.43 11.30
C GLY A 67 -13.42 -11.75 12.59
N GLU A 68 -12.80 -10.64 12.92
CA GLU A 68 -13.27 -9.79 13.99
C GLU A 68 -14.58 -9.12 13.56
N HIS A 69 -15.65 -9.39 14.28
CA HIS A 69 -16.96 -8.77 14.08
C HIS A 69 -17.06 -7.53 14.99
N ASP A 70 -16.27 -6.51 14.68
CA ASP A 70 -16.42 -5.22 15.34
C ASP A 70 -17.82 -4.65 15.09
N ASP A 71 -18.42 -4.11 16.14
CA ASP A 71 -19.67 -3.35 16.02
C ASP A 71 -19.43 -2.13 15.10
N PRO A 72 -20.13 -2.04 13.96
CA PRO A 72 -19.96 -0.93 13.01
C PRO A 72 -20.15 0.45 13.65
N VAL A 73 -21.05 0.55 14.64
CA VAL A 73 -21.32 1.81 15.35
C VAL A 73 -20.09 2.21 16.18
N LYS A 74 -19.57 1.29 16.99
CA LYS A 74 -18.36 1.56 17.79
C LYS A 74 -17.14 1.83 16.93
N THR A 75 -17.01 1.16 15.77
CA THR A 75 -15.92 1.40 14.82
C THR A 75 -16.02 2.81 14.25
N LEU A 76 -17.22 3.25 13.90
CA LEU A 76 -17.46 4.60 13.43
C LEU A 76 -17.18 5.65 14.51
N GLU A 77 -17.66 5.44 15.74
CA GLU A 77 -17.40 6.33 16.88
C GLU A 77 -15.88 6.47 17.15
N ARG A 78 -15.14 5.37 17.15
CA ARG A 78 -13.68 5.40 17.29
C ARG A 78 -12.99 6.19 16.17
N ALA A 79 -13.45 6.03 14.95
CA ALA A 79 -12.87 6.73 13.80
C ALA A 79 -13.22 8.23 13.77
N MET A 80 -14.28 8.65 14.45
CA MET A 80 -14.65 10.05 14.61
C MET A 80 -13.93 10.75 15.76
N ALA A 81 -13.20 10.00 16.60
CA ALA A 81 -12.50 10.57 17.74
C ALA A 81 -11.34 11.49 17.30
N PRO A 82 -11.04 12.54 18.08
CA PRO A 82 -9.90 13.42 17.83
C PRO A 82 -8.58 12.66 17.76
N VAL A 83 -7.74 12.99 16.78
CA VAL A 83 -6.37 12.49 16.68
C VAL A 83 -5.46 13.36 17.54
N SER A 84 -4.83 12.77 18.55
CA SER A 84 -3.84 13.43 19.40
C SER A 84 -2.45 12.94 19.03
N LEU A 85 -1.58 13.85 18.60
CA LEU A 85 -0.20 13.55 18.23
C LEU A 85 0.71 13.62 19.46
N GLN A 86 1.62 12.68 19.56
CA GLN A 86 2.61 12.58 20.63
C GLN A 86 4.01 12.79 20.06
N ALA A 87 4.87 13.49 20.81
CA ALA A 87 6.29 13.54 20.45
C ALA A 87 6.89 12.13 20.52
N ARG A 88 7.63 11.75 19.48
CA ARG A 88 8.28 10.43 19.39
C ARG A 88 9.80 10.60 19.30
N PRO A 89 10.57 9.74 19.97
CA PRO A 89 12.02 9.78 19.86
C PRO A 89 12.45 9.33 18.45
N VAL A 90 13.46 9.97 17.91
CA VAL A 90 14.16 9.49 16.72
C VAL A 90 15.22 8.49 17.16
N LEU A 91 15.05 7.21 16.84
CA LEU A 91 15.97 6.14 17.19
C LEU A 91 16.91 5.75 16.04
N ALA A 92 16.57 6.13 14.82
CA ALA A 92 17.39 5.89 13.64
C ALA A 92 17.42 7.12 12.74
N GLN A 93 18.61 7.46 12.27
CA GLN A 93 18.84 8.46 11.24
C GLN A 93 19.72 7.82 10.17
N THR A 94 19.12 7.49 9.05
CA THR A 94 19.75 6.78 7.94
C THR A 94 19.30 7.39 6.61
N ASP A 95 19.67 6.76 5.51
CA ASP A 95 19.14 7.08 4.17
C ASP A 95 17.61 6.92 4.04
N GLY A 96 16.97 6.24 4.99
CA GLY A 96 15.49 6.23 5.13
C GLY A 96 14.93 7.47 5.82
N GLY A 97 15.75 8.43 6.19
CA GLY A 97 15.38 9.62 6.96
C GLY A 97 15.36 9.38 8.48
N TRP A 98 14.64 10.22 9.19
CA TRP A 98 14.48 10.13 10.64
C TRP A 98 13.34 9.18 10.98
N ARG A 99 13.64 8.14 11.73
CA ARG A 99 12.70 7.04 12.02
C ARG A 99 12.64 6.72 13.51
N VAL A 100 11.45 6.27 13.94
CA VAL A 100 11.22 5.78 15.30
C VAL A 100 11.82 4.39 15.49
N SER A 101 11.94 3.60 14.43
CA SER A 101 12.49 2.24 14.48
C SER A 101 13.61 2.06 13.45
N PRO A 102 14.71 1.35 13.81
CA PRO A 102 15.72 0.94 12.84
C PRO A 102 15.13 0.08 11.72
N ALA A 103 15.69 0.19 10.50
CA ALA A 103 15.25 -0.56 9.34
C ALA A 103 15.27 -2.09 9.56
N ALA A 104 16.26 -2.60 10.27
CA ALA A 104 16.35 -4.02 10.61
C ALA A 104 15.17 -4.52 11.44
N ASP A 105 14.70 -3.73 12.40
CA ASP A 105 13.54 -4.07 13.23
C ASP A 105 12.24 -4.04 12.40
N VAL A 106 12.13 -3.11 11.46
CA VAL A 106 11.02 -3.04 10.51
C VAL A 106 11.00 -4.29 9.64
N VAL A 107 12.12 -4.69 9.05
CA VAL A 107 12.24 -5.93 8.26
C VAL A 107 11.82 -7.14 9.10
N LYS A 108 12.39 -7.32 10.29
CA LYS A 108 12.05 -8.43 11.20
C LYS A 108 10.54 -8.51 11.51
N ARG A 109 9.88 -7.35 11.70
CA ARG A 109 8.44 -7.30 11.96
C ARG A 109 7.61 -7.65 10.74
N LEU A 110 8.00 -7.18 9.55
CA LEU A 110 7.18 -7.26 8.35
C LEU A 110 7.46 -8.50 7.49
N GLU A 111 8.65 -9.09 7.58
CA GLU A 111 9.03 -10.26 6.80
C GLU A 111 8.12 -11.48 7.03
N ARG A 112 7.57 -11.62 8.23
CA ARG A 112 6.58 -12.67 8.56
C ARG A 112 5.28 -12.58 7.74
N TYR A 113 5.03 -11.46 7.06
CA TYR A 113 3.88 -11.26 6.17
C TYR A 113 4.17 -11.66 4.72
N VAL A 114 5.40 -12.08 4.43
CA VAL A 114 5.80 -12.54 3.11
C VAL A 114 5.59 -14.04 3.00
N SER A 115 4.63 -14.45 2.19
CA SER A 115 4.35 -15.86 1.93
C SER A 115 3.54 -16.00 0.64
N PRO A 116 3.91 -16.91 -0.26
CA PRO A 116 3.14 -17.17 -1.48
C PRO A 116 1.80 -17.88 -1.20
N ILE A 117 1.57 -18.37 0.03
CA ILE A 117 0.37 -19.12 0.42
C ILE A 117 -0.58 -18.26 1.27
N THR A 118 -0.06 -17.63 2.32
CA THR A 118 -0.86 -16.94 3.33
C THR A 118 -0.47 -15.49 3.52
N GLY A 119 0.57 -15.01 2.81
CA GLY A 119 1.12 -13.68 3.04
C GLY A 119 0.22 -12.57 2.54
N LEU A 120 0.30 -11.42 3.18
CA LEU A 120 -0.19 -10.15 2.63
C LEU A 120 0.67 -9.70 1.45
N ILE A 121 1.93 -10.11 1.50
CA ILE A 121 2.93 -9.96 0.44
C ILE A 121 3.19 -11.36 -0.09
N ALA A 122 2.90 -11.60 -1.37
CA ALA A 122 3.06 -12.93 -1.96
C ALA A 122 4.53 -13.29 -2.18
N ASP A 123 5.35 -12.29 -2.51
CA ASP A 123 6.76 -12.48 -2.86
C ASP A 123 7.54 -11.19 -2.63
N LEU A 124 8.84 -11.34 -2.31
CA LEU A 124 9.80 -10.26 -2.15
C LEU A 124 11.06 -10.62 -2.93
N GLU A 125 11.28 -9.94 -4.04
CA GLU A 125 12.37 -10.19 -4.97
C GLU A 125 13.45 -9.11 -4.87
N ASP A 126 14.71 -9.51 -4.93
CA ASP A 126 15.82 -8.60 -5.17
C ASP A 126 15.82 -8.20 -6.64
N ALA A 127 15.55 -6.94 -6.91
CA ALA A 127 15.55 -6.33 -8.24
C ALA A 127 16.76 -5.43 -8.45
N SER A 128 17.78 -5.55 -7.61
CA SER A 128 19.01 -4.76 -7.70
C SER A 128 19.69 -5.00 -9.04
N LEU A 129 20.12 -3.92 -9.68
CA LEU A 129 20.98 -4.03 -10.86
C LEU A 129 22.38 -4.50 -10.42
N GLN A 130 23.03 -5.31 -11.24
CA GLN A 130 24.43 -5.70 -10.99
C GLN A 130 25.28 -4.45 -10.76
N ASP A 131 26.02 -4.41 -9.66
CA ASP A 131 26.81 -3.27 -9.19
C ASP A 131 26.02 -1.99 -8.90
N GLY A 132 24.70 -2.12 -8.77
CA GLY A 132 23.77 -1.02 -8.61
C GLY A 132 23.40 -0.72 -7.17
N LEU A 133 22.39 0.10 -7.06
CA LEU A 133 21.74 0.40 -5.79
C LEU A 133 20.82 -0.76 -5.39
N PRO A 134 20.77 -1.12 -4.10
CA PRO A 134 19.81 -2.10 -3.63
C PRO A 134 18.37 -1.68 -3.92
N VAL A 135 17.63 -2.54 -4.61
CA VAL A 135 16.23 -2.37 -4.95
C VAL A 135 15.49 -3.68 -4.68
N PHE A 136 14.41 -3.63 -3.93
CA PHE A 136 13.52 -4.77 -3.74
C PHE A 136 12.17 -4.48 -4.35
N GLN A 137 11.51 -5.53 -4.84
CA GLN A 137 10.13 -5.48 -5.31
C GLN A 137 9.30 -6.50 -4.55
N ALA A 138 8.12 -6.09 -4.12
CA ALA A 138 7.16 -6.94 -3.44
C ALA A 138 5.91 -7.12 -4.31
N LYS A 139 5.49 -8.37 -4.49
CA LYS A 139 4.22 -8.71 -5.11
C LYS A 139 3.16 -8.79 -4.03
N GLN A 140 2.17 -7.93 -4.09
CA GLN A 140 1.05 -7.99 -3.14
C GLN A 140 0.16 -9.20 -3.42
N ALA A 141 -0.28 -9.88 -2.36
CA ALA A 141 -1.44 -10.72 -2.44
C ALA A 141 -2.67 -9.81 -2.58
N ASN A 142 -3.42 -9.94 -3.67
CA ASN A 142 -4.55 -9.08 -3.94
C ASN A 142 -5.70 -9.40 -2.95
N PRO A 143 -5.97 -8.58 -1.91
CA PRO A 143 -6.99 -8.89 -0.91
C PRO A 143 -8.42 -8.76 -1.46
N ILE A 144 -8.57 -8.13 -2.62
CA ILE A 144 -9.85 -7.86 -3.25
C ILE A 144 -9.80 -8.41 -4.67
N ALA A 145 -10.69 -9.36 -4.98
CA ALA A 145 -10.90 -9.80 -6.35
C ALA A 145 -11.52 -8.63 -7.15
N THR A 146 -10.65 -7.82 -7.74
CA THR A 146 -11.08 -6.71 -8.58
C THR A 146 -11.44 -7.22 -9.96
N THR A 147 -12.54 -6.70 -10.52
CA THR A 147 -12.86 -6.97 -11.92
C THR A 147 -11.79 -6.36 -12.84
N PRO A 148 -11.60 -6.87 -14.09
CA PRO A 148 -10.69 -6.27 -15.05
C PRO A 148 -10.93 -4.77 -15.29
N ARG A 149 -12.16 -4.30 -15.06
CA ARG A 149 -12.56 -2.89 -15.18
C ARG A 149 -12.08 -2.09 -13.96
N GLN A 150 -12.26 -2.61 -12.75
CA GLN A 150 -11.73 -2.01 -11.53
C GLN A 150 -10.20 -1.90 -11.59
N ASN A 151 -9.53 -2.92 -12.10
CA ASN A 151 -8.08 -2.89 -12.32
C ASN A 151 -7.62 -1.80 -13.31
N ARG A 152 -8.48 -1.37 -14.23
CA ARG A 152 -8.18 -0.26 -15.16
C ARG A 152 -8.32 1.11 -14.50
N LEU A 153 -9.30 1.27 -13.60
CA LEU A 153 -9.56 2.53 -12.90
C LEU A 153 -8.59 2.78 -11.73
N ILE A 154 -8.15 1.71 -11.07
CA ILE A 154 -7.33 1.78 -9.85
C ILE A 154 -5.83 1.64 -10.17
N GLY A 155 -5.50 1.36 -11.44
CA GLY A 155 -4.20 0.78 -11.76
C GLY A 155 -4.14 -0.67 -11.26
N ARG A 156 -3.24 -1.49 -11.78
CA ARG A 156 -2.96 -2.81 -11.18
C ARG A 156 -2.51 -2.56 -9.76
N PRO A 157 -2.96 -3.35 -8.75
CA PRO A 157 -2.31 -3.34 -7.45
C PRO A 157 -0.81 -3.49 -7.74
N GLY A 158 -0.11 -2.36 -7.61
CA GLY A 158 1.27 -2.27 -8.10
C GLY A 158 2.16 -3.15 -7.25
N ALA A 159 3.20 -3.67 -7.83
CA ALA A 159 4.32 -4.12 -7.06
C ALA A 159 4.82 -2.93 -6.23
N ALA A 160 4.93 -3.08 -4.92
CA ALA A 160 5.65 -2.13 -4.10
C ALA A 160 7.15 -2.26 -4.39
N ALA A 161 7.86 -1.17 -4.35
CA ALA A 161 9.30 -1.17 -4.58
C ALA A 161 10.02 -0.35 -3.51
N GLY A 162 11.10 -0.89 -2.99
CA GLY A 162 11.95 -0.20 -2.02
C GLY A 162 13.36 -0.05 -2.52
N LYS A 163 13.96 1.06 -2.19
CA LYS A 163 15.36 1.40 -2.49
C LYS A 163 16.06 1.92 -1.24
N GLY A 164 17.37 1.82 -1.23
CA GLY A 164 18.20 2.34 -0.13
C GLY A 164 19.67 2.31 -0.49
N GLN A 165 20.49 2.94 0.34
CA GLN A 165 21.97 2.83 0.21
C GLN A 165 22.47 1.43 0.58
N GLY A 166 21.71 0.71 1.42
CA GLY A 166 21.97 -0.65 1.83
C GLY A 166 20.73 -1.55 1.66
N GLU A 167 21.00 -2.86 1.60
CA GLU A 167 19.98 -3.89 1.38
C GLU A 167 18.87 -3.86 2.44
N ILE A 168 19.22 -3.71 3.72
CA ILE A 168 18.25 -3.68 4.82
C ILE A 168 17.30 -2.50 4.67
N GLN A 169 17.81 -1.32 4.29
CA GLN A 169 16.96 -0.14 4.07
C GLN A 169 16.05 -0.34 2.86
N ALA A 170 16.56 -0.90 1.77
CA ALA A 170 15.77 -1.18 0.58
C ALA A 170 14.64 -2.19 0.87
N LYS A 171 14.92 -3.25 1.63
CA LYS A 171 13.91 -4.21 2.10
C LYS A 171 12.87 -3.55 3.00
N ALA A 172 13.31 -2.75 3.98
CA ALA A 172 12.40 -2.05 4.90
C ALA A 172 11.44 -1.13 4.13
N SER A 173 11.97 -0.33 3.19
CA SER A 173 11.18 0.54 2.33
C SER A 173 10.15 -0.24 1.51
N CYS A 174 10.58 -1.34 0.87
CA CYS A 174 9.71 -2.18 0.06
C CYS A 174 8.58 -2.83 0.86
N LEU A 175 8.91 -3.42 2.02
CA LEU A 175 7.92 -4.06 2.88
C LEU A 175 6.94 -3.05 3.47
N ALA A 176 7.44 -1.86 3.84
CA ALA A 176 6.61 -0.79 4.38
C ALA A 176 5.61 -0.27 3.33
N GLU A 177 6.05 -0.03 2.09
CA GLU A 177 5.16 0.36 1.00
C GLU A 177 4.15 -0.76 0.65
N ALA A 178 4.58 -2.02 0.67
CA ALA A 178 3.66 -3.14 0.44
C ALA A 178 2.55 -3.20 1.48
N MET A 179 2.87 -2.96 2.76
CA MET A 179 1.86 -2.88 3.84
C MET A 179 0.95 -1.68 3.68
N GLU A 180 1.49 -0.52 3.30
CA GLU A 180 0.72 0.68 3.00
C GLU A 180 -0.34 0.39 1.93
N ARG A 181 0.09 -0.15 0.77
CA ARG A 181 -0.81 -0.49 -0.34
C ARG A 181 -1.90 -1.49 0.07
N TYR A 182 -1.55 -2.47 0.90
CA TYR A 182 -2.52 -3.43 1.42
C TYR A 182 -3.55 -2.77 2.33
N LEU A 183 -3.10 -1.94 3.27
CA LEU A 183 -3.96 -1.31 4.27
C LEU A 183 -4.84 -0.18 3.69
N CYS A 184 -4.43 0.44 2.60
CA CYS A 184 -5.26 1.40 1.86
C CYS A 184 -6.32 0.75 0.96
N GLY A 185 -6.35 -0.60 0.87
CA GLY A 185 -7.37 -1.34 0.13
C GLY A 185 -8.70 -1.39 0.87
N TYR A 186 -9.81 -1.21 0.12
CA TYR A 186 -11.15 -1.33 0.67
C TYR A 186 -11.49 -2.78 1.01
N THR A 187 -11.88 -3.05 2.25
CA THR A 187 -12.25 -4.38 2.75
C THR A 187 -13.75 -4.54 3.02
N GLY A 188 -14.51 -3.45 3.04
CA GLY A 188 -15.92 -3.41 3.39
C GLY A 188 -16.20 -3.16 4.88
N ARG A 189 -15.15 -3.07 5.71
CA ARG A 189 -15.26 -2.84 7.17
C ARG A 189 -14.88 -1.42 7.60
N GLU A 190 -14.42 -0.61 6.65
CA GLU A 190 -14.00 0.75 6.91
C GLU A 190 -15.17 1.56 7.49
N PRO A 191 -14.93 2.39 8.52
CA PRO A 191 -15.95 3.23 9.13
C PRO A 191 -16.49 4.20 8.07
N ARG A 192 -17.81 4.17 7.86
CA ARG A 192 -18.46 5.00 6.85
C ARG A 192 -19.90 5.28 7.16
N ARG A 193 -20.42 6.34 6.58
CA ARG A 193 -21.82 6.77 6.68
C ARG A 193 -22.35 7.13 5.29
N ARG A 194 -23.57 6.69 4.97
CA ARG A 194 -24.25 7.08 3.75
C ARG A 194 -25.08 8.35 3.98
N ALA A 195 -24.79 9.39 3.19
CA ALA A 195 -25.46 10.68 3.26
C ALA A 195 -25.28 11.46 1.95
N THR A 196 -26.11 12.49 1.74
CA THR A 196 -25.79 13.56 0.77
C THR A 196 -24.80 14.54 1.39
N SER A 197 -24.10 15.34 0.58
CA SER A 197 -23.18 16.37 1.10
C SER A 197 -23.93 17.39 1.98
N ALA A 198 -25.14 17.78 1.60
CA ALA A 198 -25.98 18.68 2.38
C ALA A 198 -26.33 18.16 3.79
N GLN A 199 -26.45 16.82 3.98
CA GLN A 199 -26.71 16.24 5.29
C GLN A 199 -25.47 16.23 6.22
N LEU A 200 -24.29 16.43 5.68
CA LEU A 200 -23.03 16.51 6.41
C LEU A 200 -22.54 17.94 6.61
N ASP A 201 -23.16 18.88 5.89
CA ASP A 201 -22.90 20.32 5.96
C ASP A 201 -21.40 20.66 5.83
N ALA A 202 -20.92 21.69 6.50
CA ALA A 202 -19.54 22.16 6.48
C ALA A 202 -18.48 21.10 6.92
N ALA A 203 -18.92 19.98 7.51
CA ALA A 203 -18.04 18.87 7.84
C ALA A 203 -17.61 18.05 6.61
N ALA A 204 -18.30 18.16 5.46
CA ALA A 204 -17.91 17.52 4.20
C ALA A 204 -17.41 18.59 3.21
N PRO A 205 -16.09 18.80 3.08
CA PRO A 205 -15.58 19.73 2.08
C PRO A 205 -15.99 19.28 0.68
N HIS A 206 -16.41 20.25 -0.14
CA HIS A 206 -16.85 19.94 -1.49
C HIS A 206 -15.73 19.29 -2.32
N PRO A 207 -15.98 18.18 -3.04
CA PRO A 207 -14.95 17.46 -3.79
C PRO A 207 -14.12 18.33 -4.76
N TYR A 208 -14.69 19.38 -5.32
CA TYR A 208 -13.96 20.30 -6.19
C TYR A 208 -12.81 21.02 -5.50
N SER A 209 -12.85 21.16 -4.16
CA SER A 209 -11.78 21.81 -3.41
C SER A 209 -10.48 20.99 -3.33
N TYR A 210 -10.53 19.68 -3.64
CA TYR A 210 -9.36 18.80 -3.60
C TYR A 210 -9.16 17.95 -4.86
N LEU A 211 -10.18 17.79 -5.73
CA LEU A 211 -10.01 17.09 -7.02
C LEU A 211 -9.37 17.99 -8.09
N ASN A 212 -9.49 19.30 -7.94
CA ASN A 212 -8.84 20.33 -8.77
C ASN A 212 -9.06 20.25 -10.30
N TYR A 213 -10.12 19.57 -10.76
CA TYR A 213 -10.48 19.61 -12.17
C TYR A 213 -11.08 20.97 -12.54
N SER A 214 -10.61 21.53 -13.66
CA SER A 214 -11.20 22.75 -14.23
C SER A 214 -12.54 22.45 -14.92
N GLU A 215 -13.41 23.46 -15.07
CA GLU A 215 -14.65 23.35 -15.81
C GLU A 215 -14.41 22.85 -17.24
N ARG A 216 -13.37 23.32 -17.91
CA ARG A 216 -12.96 22.87 -19.23
C ARG A 216 -12.69 21.38 -19.29
N GLN A 217 -12.06 20.80 -18.27
CA GLN A 217 -11.81 19.37 -18.20
C GLN A 217 -13.11 18.59 -18.04
N TYR A 218 -14.02 19.04 -17.19
CA TYR A 218 -15.34 18.42 -17.06
C TYR A 218 -16.14 18.48 -18.35
N ASP A 219 -16.15 19.61 -19.05
CA ASP A 219 -16.90 19.79 -20.30
C ASP A 219 -16.36 18.92 -21.43
N SER A 220 -15.02 18.72 -21.51
CA SER A 220 -14.37 17.92 -22.53
C SER A 220 -14.21 16.44 -22.18
N ARG A 221 -14.60 16.01 -20.95
CA ARG A 221 -14.35 14.67 -20.44
C ARG A 221 -14.81 13.52 -21.35
N GLY A 222 -15.96 13.68 -21.99
CA GLY A 222 -16.52 12.65 -22.86
C GLY A 222 -15.67 12.35 -24.08
N ALA A 223 -15.01 13.35 -24.65
CA ALA A 223 -14.05 13.18 -25.76
C ALA A 223 -12.70 12.70 -25.22
N TRP A 224 -12.23 13.28 -24.13
CA TRP A 224 -10.96 12.94 -23.51
C TRP A 224 -10.89 11.47 -23.06
N ASN A 225 -11.90 10.99 -22.31
CA ASN A 225 -11.95 9.64 -21.76
C ASN A 225 -12.09 8.51 -22.80
N LYS A 226 -12.36 8.85 -24.08
CA LYS A 226 -12.32 7.86 -25.18
C LYS A 226 -10.90 7.43 -25.53
N THR A 227 -9.92 8.27 -25.26
CA THR A 227 -8.52 8.07 -25.65
C THR A 227 -7.56 8.01 -24.46
N HIS A 228 -8.07 8.26 -23.25
CA HIS A 228 -7.29 8.28 -22.02
C HIS A 228 -7.93 7.38 -20.97
N ASP A 229 -7.09 6.72 -20.19
CA ASP A 229 -7.48 5.84 -19.08
C ASP A 229 -6.57 6.05 -17.85
N GLY A 230 -6.80 5.29 -16.79
CA GLY A 230 -6.00 5.34 -15.57
C GLY A 230 -5.93 6.75 -14.97
N PHE A 231 -4.73 7.22 -14.68
CA PHE A 231 -4.50 8.53 -14.06
C PHE A 231 -4.94 9.74 -14.91
N ASN A 232 -5.13 9.54 -16.20
CA ASN A 232 -5.56 10.61 -17.11
C ASN A 232 -7.07 10.65 -17.30
N TRP A 233 -7.82 9.74 -16.69
CA TRP A 233 -9.27 9.70 -16.78
C TRP A 233 -9.88 10.81 -15.93
N ILE A 234 -10.83 11.55 -16.48
CA ILE A 234 -11.53 12.64 -15.80
C ILE A 234 -12.87 12.12 -15.26
N GLY A 235 -13.06 12.27 -13.95
CA GLY A 235 -14.27 11.88 -13.28
C GLY A 235 -15.53 12.64 -13.71
N GLU A 236 -16.69 12.19 -13.28
CA GLU A 236 -17.93 12.92 -13.44
C GLU A 236 -17.96 14.14 -12.53
N ARG A 237 -18.87 15.07 -12.85
CA ARG A 237 -19.19 16.13 -11.92
C ARG A 237 -19.80 15.52 -10.66
N PHE A 238 -19.41 16.03 -9.51
CA PHE A 238 -20.00 15.63 -8.25
C PHE A 238 -21.45 16.11 -8.17
N ASP A 239 -22.37 15.20 -7.83
CA ASP A 239 -23.78 15.48 -7.61
C ASP A 239 -24.06 15.60 -6.10
N GLU A 240 -24.30 16.81 -5.61
CA GLU A 240 -24.57 17.11 -4.20
C GLU A 240 -25.87 16.47 -3.68
N GLY A 241 -26.83 16.24 -4.56
CA GLY A 241 -28.11 15.59 -4.23
C GLY A 241 -28.00 14.08 -4.07
N ARG A 242 -26.91 13.49 -4.53
CA ARG A 242 -26.70 12.05 -4.49
C ARG A 242 -26.16 11.61 -3.13
N ALA A 243 -26.83 10.62 -2.51
CA ALA A 243 -26.33 9.98 -1.30
C ALA A 243 -25.19 9.00 -1.65
N ILE A 244 -24.00 9.26 -1.14
CA ILE A 244 -22.82 8.41 -1.27
C ILE A 244 -22.32 7.95 0.10
N GLU A 245 -21.33 7.06 0.13
CA GLU A 245 -20.64 6.69 1.37
C GLU A 245 -19.50 7.65 1.65
N TRP A 246 -19.41 8.11 2.90
CA TRP A 246 -18.43 9.03 3.42
C TRP A 246 -17.66 8.39 4.56
N THR A 247 -16.36 8.57 4.56
CA THR A 247 -15.42 8.09 5.59
C THR A 247 -15.02 9.26 6.48
N PRO A 248 -15.02 9.10 7.82
CA PRO A 248 -14.55 10.14 8.73
C PRO A 248 -13.03 10.27 8.63
N ALA A 249 -12.55 11.51 8.63
CA ALA A 249 -11.15 11.89 8.66
C ALA A 249 -10.94 13.02 9.66
N TRP A 250 -9.82 13.02 10.34
CA TRP A 250 -9.46 14.09 11.26
C TRP A 250 -8.60 15.13 10.56
N SER A 251 -9.07 16.36 10.43
CA SER A 251 -8.28 17.46 9.91
C SER A 251 -7.35 18.00 10.98
N LEU A 252 -6.06 17.76 10.83
CA LEU A 252 -5.04 18.29 11.73
C LEU A 252 -4.97 19.82 11.66
N THR A 253 -5.16 20.40 10.47
CA THR A 253 -5.16 21.86 10.25
C THR A 253 -6.29 22.57 11.00
N HIS A 254 -7.47 21.96 11.01
CA HIS A 254 -8.66 22.58 11.61
C HIS A 254 -9.00 22.03 13.00
N GLY A 255 -8.30 20.98 13.47
CA GLY A 255 -8.62 20.29 14.72
C GLY A 255 -10.07 19.79 14.75
N ALA A 256 -10.59 19.29 13.62
CA ALA A 256 -11.99 18.98 13.46
C ALA A 256 -12.22 17.74 12.58
N LEU A 257 -13.32 17.04 12.86
CA LEU A 257 -13.82 15.97 11.99
C LEU A 257 -14.17 16.52 10.61
N ARG A 258 -13.80 15.77 9.58
CA ARG A 258 -14.21 15.95 8.19
C ARG A 258 -14.72 14.65 7.62
N TRP A 259 -15.60 14.74 6.62
CA TRP A 259 -16.10 13.60 5.87
C TRP A 259 -15.56 13.66 4.45
N LEU A 260 -14.87 12.61 4.04
CA LEU A 260 -14.37 12.46 2.67
C LEU A 260 -15.11 11.32 1.99
N PRO A 261 -15.34 11.38 0.66
CA PRO A 261 -15.94 10.25 -0.06
C PRO A 261 -15.13 8.98 0.17
N THR A 262 -15.77 7.89 0.55
CA THR A 262 -15.11 6.60 0.79
C THR A 262 -14.32 6.14 -0.43
N ARG A 263 -14.84 6.42 -1.63
CA ARG A 263 -14.17 6.17 -2.91
C ARG A 263 -12.83 6.92 -3.07
N TYR A 264 -12.72 8.10 -2.47
CA TYR A 264 -11.48 8.89 -2.48
C TYR A 264 -10.46 8.35 -1.48
N CYS A 265 -10.91 7.71 -0.39
CA CYS A 265 -10.04 7.26 0.70
C CYS A 265 -9.42 5.87 0.46
N TYR A 266 -10.10 4.96 -0.28
CA TYR A 266 -9.71 3.56 -0.34
C TYR A 266 -9.63 3.01 -1.75
N PHE A 267 -8.54 2.29 -2.04
CA PHE A 267 -8.39 1.56 -3.29
C PHE A 267 -9.43 0.47 -3.44
N GLY A 268 -9.96 0.31 -4.63
CA GLY A 268 -10.89 -0.77 -4.94
C GLY A 268 -12.29 -0.59 -4.39
N TYR A 269 -12.61 0.56 -3.80
CA TYR A 269 -13.97 0.84 -3.39
C TYR A 269 -14.91 0.86 -4.60
N ALA A 270 -15.99 0.06 -4.51
CA ALA A 270 -17.13 0.12 -5.40
C ALA A 270 -18.39 0.26 -4.55
N ASP A 271 -19.22 1.27 -4.83
CA ASP A 271 -20.50 1.42 -4.12
C ASP A 271 -21.41 0.25 -4.48
N PRO A 272 -21.78 -0.64 -3.53
CA PRO A 272 -22.55 -1.84 -3.84
C PRO A 272 -23.97 -1.53 -4.34
N LYS A 273 -24.50 -0.33 -4.09
CA LYS A 273 -25.83 0.09 -4.57
C LYS A 273 -25.80 0.66 -5.98
N VAL A 274 -24.63 1.00 -6.48
CA VAL A 274 -24.43 1.63 -7.78
C VAL A 274 -23.75 0.68 -8.76
N ALA A 275 -22.97 -0.28 -8.27
CA ALA A 275 -22.27 -1.26 -9.08
C ALA A 275 -23.18 -2.17 -9.94
N SER A 276 -24.48 -2.29 -9.58
CA SER A 276 -25.47 -3.09 -10.31
C SER A 276 -25.99 -2.43 -11.60
N GLU A 277 -25.75 -1.14 -11.82
CA GLU A 277 -26.29 -0.37 -12.94
C GLU A 277 -25.27 -0.05 -14.04
N GLY A 278 -24.11 -0.71 -14.04
CA GLY A 278 -23.08 -0.44 -15.04
C GLY A 278 -22.38 0.90 -14.84
N ASP A 279 -22.28 1.34 -13.61
CA ASP A 279 -21.91 2.68 -13.18
C ASP A 279 -20.48 3.07 -13.57
N ASP A 280 -20.41 3.91 -14.59
CA ASP A 280 -19.25 4.74 -14.90
C ASP A 280 -19.25 6.05 -14.07
N ASN A 281 -20.20 6.21 -13.16
CA ASN A 281 -20.43 7.41 -12.37
C ASN A 281 -19.39 7.59 -11.24
N ALA A 282 -18.13 7.46 -11.57
CA ALA A 282 -17.05 7.75 -10.68
C ALA A 282 -16.63 9.22 -10.81
N PHE A 283 -16.96 10.04 -9.83
CA PHE A 283 -16.51 11.44 -9.79
C PHE A 283 -15.09 11.56 -9.24
N CYS A 284 -14.57 10.53 -8.57
CA CYS A 284 -13.20 10.45 -8.06
C CYS A 284 -12.72 8.99 -7.98
N ALA A 285 -11.43 8.83 -7.82
CA ALA A 285 -10.79 7.57 -7.49
C ALA A 285 -9.76 7.81 -6.39
N ALA A 286 -9.49 6.80 -5.58
CA ALA A 286 -8.36 6.83 -4.66
C ALA A 286 -7.05 6.71 -5.44
N ASP A 287 -6.05 7.46 -5.02
CA ASP A 287 -4.67 7.32 -5.45
C ASP A 287 -3.74 7.18 -4.23
N SER A 288 -2.45 6.96 -4.48
CA SER A 288 -1.50 6.73 -3.39
C SER A 288 -0.84 8.00 -2.86
N ASN A 289 -1.13 9.15 -3.43
CA ASN A 289 -0.51 10.39 -2.96
C ASN A 289 -0.94 10.72 -1.52
N GLY A 290 0.04 10.86 -0.64
CA GLY A 290 -0.20 11.07 0.79
C GLY A 290 -0.53 9.80 1.59
N CYS A 291 -0.56 8.62 0.97
CA CYS A 291 -0.58 7.36 1.69
C CYS A 291 0.81 7.05 2.23
N ALA A 292 0.90 6.69 3.50
CA ALA A 292 2.18 6.34 4.09
C ALA A 292 2.06 5.33 5.21
N SER A 293 3.09 4.53 5.38
CA SER A 293 3.28 3.68 6.55
C SER A 293 4.35 4.23 7.48
N GLY A 294 4.22 3.93 8.76
CA GLY A 294 5.18 4.33 9.78
C GLY A 294 5.19 3.34 10.95
N SER A 295 6.23 3.38 11.76
CA SER A 295 6.30 2.61 12.99
C SER A 295 5.37 3.16 14.08
N THR A 296 4.93 4.40 13.94
CA THR A 296 3.90 5.06 14.74
C THR A 296 2.97 5.87 13.83
N LEU A 297 1.83 6.28 14.37
CA LEU A 297 0.88 7.14 13.66
C LEU A 297 1.52 8.47 13.24
N GLU A 298 2.29 9.07 14.12
CA GLU A 298 2.97 10.34 13.87
C GLU A 298 4.00 10.23 12.72
N GLU A 299 4.74 9.13 12.69
CA GLU A 299 5.68 8.85 11.59
C GLU A 299 4.93 8.66 10.27
N ALA A 300 3.83 7.91 10.25
CA ALA A 300 3.03 7.72 9.05
C ALA A 300 2.43 9.05 8.55
N ILE A 301 1.89 9.88 9.45
CA ILE A 301 1.35 11.20 9.11
C ILE A 301 2.45 12.10 8.51
N LEU A 302 3.64 12.14 9.13
CA LEU A 302 4.75 12.95 8.63
C LEU A 302 5.18 12.49 7.23
N GLN A 303 5.30 11.19 7.01
CA GLN A 303 5.69 10.66 5.71
C GLN A 303 4.63 10.95 4.63
N GLY A 304 3.34 10.78 4.94
CA GLY A 304 2.26 11.11 4.02
C GLY A 304 2.22 12.60 3.66
N PHE A 305 2.47 13.48 4.64
CA PHE A 305 2.59 14.91 4.39
C PHE A 305 3.77 15.24 3.48
N LEU A 306 4.95 14.69 3.79
CA LEU A 306 6.16 14.93 2.98
C LEU A 306 6.01 14.39 1.55
N GLU A 307 5.34 13.26 1.37
CA GLU A 307 5.04 12.76 0.02
C GLU A 307 4.10 13.69 -0.74
N LEU A 308 3.07 14.24 -0.11
CA LEU A 308 2.20 15.23 -0.76
C LEU A 308 2.98 16.46 -1.22
N VAL A 309 3.91 16.97 -0.39
CA VAL A 309 4.80 18.08 -0.76
C VAL A 309 5.68 17.73 -1.95
N GLU A 310 6.29 16.53 -1.93
CA GLU A 310 7.09 16.02 -3.05
C GLU A 310 6.26 15.95 -4.34
N ARG A 311 5.05 15.39 -4.27
CA ARG A 311 4.18 15.24 -5.45
C ARG A 311 3.71 16.57 -5.99
N ASP A 312 3.38 17.52 -5.13
CA ASP A 312 3.01 18.88 -5.52
C ASP A 312 4.18 19.58 -6.23
N ALA A 313 5.38 19.55 -5.64
CA ALA A 313 6.58 20.12 -6.24
C ALA A 313 6.90 19.53 -7.61
N CYS A 314 6.82 18.20 -7.74
CA CYS A 314 7.01 17.48 -8.99
C CYS A 314 5.94 17.86 -10.03
N ALA A 315 4.67 17.97 -9.62
CA ALA A 315 3.57 18.33 -10.51
C ALA A 315 3.71 19.77 -11.01
N LEU A 316 4.03 20.72 -10.12
CA LEU A 316 4.28 22.10 -10.48
C LEU A 316 5.42 22.23 -11.50
N TRP A 317 6.52 21.53 -11.26
CA TRP A 317 7.65 21.51 -12.21
C TRP A 317 7.26 20.89 -13.56
N TRP A 318 6.66 19.72 -13.55
CA TRP A 318 6.39 18.94 -14.76
C TRP A 318 5.32 19.56 -15.65
N TYR A 319 4.15 19.86 -15.07
CA TYR A 319 3.01 20.35 -15.85
C TYR A 319 3.18 21.82 -16.30
N ASN A 320 3.83 22.65 -15.51
CA ASN A 320 4.08 24.04 -15.86
C ASN A 320 5.41 24.25 -16.60
N ARG A 321 6.22 23.18 -16.78
CA ARG A 321 7.54 23.24 -17.42
C ARG A 321 8.45 24.31 -16.83
N VAL A 322 8.41 24.44 -15.51
CA VAL A 322 9.18 25.44 -14.78
C VAL A 322 10.67 25.10 -14.86
N ARG A 323 11.51 26.07 -15.19
CA ARG A 323 12.96 25.89 -15.09
C ARG A 323 13.36 25.86 -13.62
N ARG A 324 14.09 24.83 -13.23
CA ARG A 324 14.58 24.67 -11.86
C ARG A 324 16.10 24.63 -11.85
N PRO A 325 16.74 25.15 -10.78
CA PRO A 325 18.18 25.12 -10.67
C PRO A 325 18.71 23.69 -10.61
N ALA A 326 19.86 23.46 -11.23
CA ALA A 326 20.57 22.21 -11.08
C ALA A 326 21.30 22.20 -9.74
N PHE A 327 21.26 21.06 -9.05
CA PHE A 327 22.11 20.84 -7.88
C PHE A 327 23.53 20.53 -8.34
N ASP A 328 24.52 21.22 -7.73
CA ASP A 328 25.92 21.00 -8.03
C ASP A 328 26.43 19.69 -7.39
N LEU A 329 26.45 18.64 -8.18
CA LEU A 329 26.94 17.34 -7.75
C LEU A 329 28.47 17.29 -7.61
N ASP A 330 29.22 18.23 -8.17
CA ASP A 330 30.66 18.29 -8.03
C ASP A 330 31.07 18.88 -6.67
N ALA A 331 30.25 19.76 -6.13
CA ALA A 331 30.39 20.29 -4.78
C ALA A 331 29.84 19.34 -3.69
N CYS A 332 29.25 18.20 -4.06
CA CYS A 332 28.67 17.27 -3.11
C CYS A 332 29.68 16.21 -2.64
N ASP A 333 30.04 16.27 -1.35
CA ASP A 333 31.01 15.36 -0.74
C ASP A 333 30.44 14.01 -0.26
N ASP A 334 29.14 13.77 -0.47
CA ASP A 334 28.49 12.54 -0.04
C ASP A 334 29.07 11.31 -0.76
N PRO A 335 29.58 10.29 -0.03
CA PRO A 335 30.18 9.10 -0.62
C PRO A 335 29.20 8.28 -1.49
N PHE A 336 27.92 8.30 -1.14
CA PHE A 336 26.87 7.62 -1.90
C PHE A 336 26.67 8.31 -3.26
N VAL A 337 26.57 9.63 -3.28
CA VAL A 337 26.43 10.42 -4.52
C VAL A 337 27.62 10.17 -5.45
N ARG A 338 28.85 10.18 -4.90
CA ARG A 338 30.07 9.86 -5.67
C ARG A 338 30.02 8.46 -6.29
N ARG A 339 29.58 7.46 -5.52
CA ARG A 339 29.42 6.06 -5.97
C ARG A 339 28.40 5.94 -7.10
N VAL A 340 27.24 6.58 -6.95
CA VAL A 340 26.17 6.60 -7.97
C VAL A 340 26.67 7.25 -9.26
N ARG A 341 27.32 8.39 -9.18
CA ARG A 341 27.89 9.09 -10.35
C ARG A 341 28.93 8.23 -11.07
N ALA A 342 29.85 7.59 -10.32
CA ALA A 342 30.87 6.72 -10.89
C ALA A 342 30.23 5.51 -11.61
N HIS A 343 29.23 4.89 -11.00
CA HIS A 343 28.48 3.78 -11.57
C HIS A 343 27.83 4.13 -12.91
N TYR A 344 27.09 5.25 -12.99
CA TYR A 344 26.44 5.65 -14.23
C TYR A 344 27.42 6.17 -15.29
N ARG A 345 28.49 6.87 -14.88
CA ARG A 345 29.56 7.28 -15.79
C ARG A 345 30.23 6.08 -16.46
N GLY A 346 30.47 4.99 -15.71
CA GLY A 346 31.01 3.73 -16.25
C GLY A 346 30.11 3.08 -17.30
N ARG A 347 28.81 3.46 -17.36
CA ARG A 347 27.83 3.03 -18.36
C ARG A 347 27.56 4.08 -19.46
N GLY A 348 28.39 5.11 -19.55
CA GLY A 348 28.23 6.19 -20.52
C GLY A 348 26.99 7.08 -20.25
N ARG A 349 26.50 7.13 -19.02
CA ARG A 349 25.33 7.93 -18.60
C ARG A 349 25.71 9.05 -17.65
N GLY A 350 25.04 10.20 -17.75
CA GLY A 350 25.12 11.27 -16.78
C GLY A 350 24.08 11.12 -15.66
N VAL A 351 24.37 11.72 -14.50
CA VAL A 351 23.42 11.91 -13.40
C VAL A 351 23.19 13.41 -13.27
N HIS A 352 21.92 13.82 -13.28
CA HIS A 352 21.51 15.22 -13.14
C HIS A 352 20.49 15.29 -12.01
N VAL A 353 20.61 16.29 -11.15
CA VAL A 353 19.69 16.55 -10.03
C VAL A 353 19.20 17.97 -10.14
N LEU A 354 17.90 18.15 -9.99
CA LEU A 354 17.25 19.46 -9.95
C LEU A 354 16.72 19.71 -8.54
N ASP A 355 16.84 20.94 -8.09
CA ASP A 355 16.21 21.39 -6.87
C ASP A 355 14.76 21.78 -7.16
N LEU A 356 13.82 21.01 -6.64
CA LEU A 356 12.38 21.21 -6.81
C LEU A 356 11.72 21.89 -5.60
N THR A 357 12.48 22.30 -4.59
CA THR A 357 11.97 23.00 -3.41
C THR A 357 11.04 24.15 -3.80
N THR A 358 9.84 24.17 -3.22
CA THR A 358 8.81 25.17 -3.49
C THR A 358 8.75 26.23 -2.39
N ASP A 359 7.66 26.97 -2.33
CA ASP A 359 7.40 28.08 -1.39
C ASP A 359 7.30 27.65 0.08
N ILE A 360 7.02 26.35 0.33
CA ILE A 360 7.01 25.82 1.71
C ILE A 360 8.40 25.43 2.23
N GLY A 361 9.44 25.55 1.42
CA GLY A 361 10.82 25.34 1.85
C GLY A 361 11.23 23.88 2.07
N ILE A 362 10.46 22.94 1.54
CA ILE A 362 10.69 21.48 1.58
C ILE A 362 10.88 20.96 0.16
#